data_e6d002db02a3637e27b061d3293a1e69
#
_entry.id   e6d002db02a3637e27b061d3293a1e69
#
_cell.length_a   1.000
_cell.length_b   1.000
_cell.length_c   1.000
_cell.angle_alpha   90.00
_cell.angle_beta   90.00
_cell.angle_gamma   90.00
#
_symmetry.space_group_name_H-M   'P 1'
#
loop_
_entity.id
_entity.type
_entity.pdbx_description
1 polymer ?
#
loop_
_entity_poly.entity_id
_entity_poly.type
_entity_poly.pdbx_seq_one_letter_code
_entity_poly.pdbx_strand_id
1 'polypeptide(L)'
;ASRSGIKSVLILNRMSKDGKNLLDDGAIIFDGHDAHPTVEGPKMYKKNGYYYILAPAGGVGQGWQLALRSKHINGPYELKKVLEQGATNINGPHQGSLVETPNGESWFIHFQDKDAYGRVVHLNPVFWKNNWPLMGVDKDGNGVGEPVTTFKKPTVTKQLIQTPVENDEFDTNSLGLQWQWNANRQPNFAMPAGVNYGFLRLFNLPLPQGANNLWLVPNVIAQKFP
;
A
#
# COMPACT_ATOMS: atom_id res chain seq x y z
N ALA A 1 1.78 12.96 4.74
CA ALA A 1 1.06 14.21 4.42
C ALA A 1 0.27 14.73 5.63
N SER A 2 -0.46 13.90 6.36
CA SER A 2 -1.28 14.35 7.49
C SER A 2 -0.48 14.87 8.69
N ARG A 3 0.82 14.59 8.77
CA ARG A 3 1.71 15.01 9.87
C ARG A 3 2.51 16.27 9.55
N SER A 4 2.50 16.73 8.31
CA SER A 4 3.08 18.02 7.93
C SER A 4 2.10 19.16 8.19
N GLY A 5 2.59 20.38 8.40
CA GLY A 5 1.75 21.55 8.53
C GLY A 5 0.90 21.84 7.27
N ILE A 6 1.34 21.36 6.12
CA ILE A 6 0.66 21.44 4.83
C ILE A 6 0.06 20.05 4.53
N LYS A 7 -1.27 19.99 4.40
CA LYS A 7 -2.03 18.76 4.12
C LYS A 7 -2.52 18.78 2.68
N SER A 8 -2.89 17.60 2.16
CA SER A 8 -3.58 17.44 0.88
C SER A 8 -2.85 18.05 -0.33
N VAL A 9 -1.53 18.08 -0.31
CA VAL A 9 -0.70 18.52 -1.45
C VAL A 9 0.31 17.46 -1.85
N LEU A 10 0.66 17.42 -3.13
CA LEU A 10 1.77 16.63 -3.63
C LEU A 10 2.93 17.55 -4.00
N ILE A 11 4.09 17.27 -3.45
CA ILE A 11 5.32 18.03 -3.68
C ILE A 11 6.29 17.16 -4.46
N LEU A 12 6.89 17.73 -5.50
CA LEU A 12 7.93 17.09 -6.29
C LEU A 12 9.28 17.74 -5.99
N ASN A 13 10.24 16.91 -5.61
CA ASN A 13 11.62 17.32 -5.38
C ASN A 13 12.57 16.57 -6.32
N ARG A 14 13.67 17.20 -6.67
CA ARG A 14 14.82 16.49 -7.22
C ARG A 14 15.56 15.76 -6.11
N MET A 15 16.05 14.57 -6.42
CA MET A 15 16.79 13.75 -5.49
C MET A 15 18.19 13.46 -6.03
N SER A 16 19.17 13.33 -5.15
CA SER A 16 20.51 12.87 -5.51
C SER A 16 20.47 11.46 -6.11
N LYS A 17 21.46 11.13 -6.96
CA LYS A 17 21.50 9.82 -7.65
C LYS A 17 21.54 8.62 -6.69
N ASP A 18 22.09 8.81 -5.51
CA ASP A 18 22.17 7.79 -4.45
C ASP A 18 20.91 7.74 -3.56
N GLY A 19 19.91 8.60 -3.82
CA GLY A 19 18.64 8.64 -3.11
C GLY A 19 18.70 9.19 -1.69
N LYS A 20 19.80 9.81 -1.27
CA LYS A 20 20.01 10.20 0.14
C LYS A 20 19.68 11.66 0.43
N ASN A 21 19.67 12.53 -0.57
CA ASN A 21 19.48 13.96 -0.37
C ASN A 21 18.44 14.54 -1.34
N LEU A 22 17.62 15.45 -0.86
CA LEU A 22 16.84 16.35 -1.70
C LEU A 22 17.78 17.45 -2.22
N LEU A 23 17.62 17.82 -3.50
CA LEU A 23 18.47 18.78 -4.18
C LEU A 23 17.80 20.14 -4.37
N ASP A 24 16.55 20.27 -3.94
CA ASP A 24 15.77 21.53 -3.98
C ASP A 24 14.69 21.52 -2.90
N ASP A 25 14.03 22.65 -2.73
CA ASP A 25 12.94 22.82 -1.75
C ASP A 25 11.62 22.20 -2.22
N GLY A 26 11.57 21.69 -3.45
CA GLY A 26 10.39 21.10 -4.07
C GLY A 26 9.38 22.11 -4.59
N ALA A 27 8.50 21.62 -5.46
CA ALA A 27 7.38 22.39 -6.00
C ALA A 27 6.07 21.67 -5.73
N ILE A 28 5.02 22.39 -5.33
CA ILE A 28 3.67 21.85 -5.25
C ILE A 28 3.20 21.63 -6.69
N ILE A 29 2.97 20.35 -7.03
CA ILE A 29 2.53 19.93 -8.36
C ILE A 29 1.05 19.59 -8.40
N PHE A 30 0.42 19.44 -7.25
CA PHE A 30 -1.01 19.21 -7.11
C PHE A 30 -1.49 19.68 -5.72
N ASP A 31 -2.60 20.39 -5.73
CA ASP A 31 -3.31 20.81 -4.53
C ASP A 31 -4.70 20.17 -4.51
N GLY A 32 -4.95 19.37 -3.49
CA GLY A 32 -6.19 18.62 -3.32
C GLY A 32 -7.10 19.15 -2.23
N HIS A 33 -6.84 20.31 -1.63
CA HIS A 33 -7.59 20.81 -0.46
C HIS A 33 -9.09 20.83 -0.70
N ASP A 34 -9.55 21.31 -1.84
CA ASP A 34 -10.97 21.49 -2.11
C ASP A 34 -11.70 20.19 -2.46
N ALA A 35 -11.19 19.46 -3.48
CA ALA A 35 -11.91 18.35 -4.06
C ALA A 35 -11.32 16.96 -3.69
N HIS A 36 -10.08 16.92 -3.25
CA HIS A 36 -9.35 15.67 -2.99
C HIS A 36 -8.62 15.72 -1.64
N PRO A 37 -9.36 15.93 -0.53
CA PRO A 37 -8.75 16.02 0.78
C PRO A 37 -7.96 14.76 1.12
N THR A 38 -6.93 14.92 1.94
CA THR A 38 -6.04 13.83 2.34
C THR A 38 -5.32 13.12 1.19
N VAL A 39 -5.15 13.77 0.03
CA VAL A 39 -4.33 13.18 -1.05
C VAL A 39 -2.93 12.88 -0.51
N GLU A 40 -2.47 11.62 -0.71
CA GLU A 40 -1.24 11.12 -0.10
C GLU A 40 -0.63 9.96 -0.89
N GLY A 41 0.48 9.40 -0.40
CA GLY A 41 1.08 8.16 -0.90
C GLY A 41 1.33 8.10 -2.41
N PRO A 42 1.81 9.20 -3.07
CA PRO A 42 1.96 9.25 -4.51
C PRO A 42 2.97 8.23 -5.00
N LYS A 43 2.69 7.65 -6.17
CA LYS A 43 3.61 6.79 -6.90
C LYS A 43 3.70 7.27 -8.34
N MET A 44 4.92 7.52 -8.80
CA MET A 44 5.17 8.03 -10.15
C MET A 44 5.52 6.92 -11.12
N TYR A 45 4.93 6.99 -12.31
CA TYR A 45 5.18 6.07 -13.42
C TYR A 45 5.41 6.85 -14.70
N LYS A 46 6.10 6.23 -15.66
CA LYS A 46 6.23 6.74 -17.03
C LYS A 46 5.73 5.69 -18.00
N LYS A 47 4.72 6.06 -18.80
CA LYS A 47 4.11 5.15 -19.80
C LYS A 47 3.59 5.95 -20.99
N ASN A 48 3.80 5.42 -22.20
CA ASN A 48 3.30 6.01 -23.45
C ASN A 48 3.60 7.52 -23.61
N GLY A 49 4.79 7.96 -23.17
CA GLY A 49 5.21 9.36 -23.24
C GLY A 49 4.57 10.29 -22.22
N TYR A 50 3.84 9.76 -21.24
CA TYR A 50 3.28 10.52 -20.11
C TYR A 50 3.95 10.14 -18.80
N TYR A 51 4.01 11.10 -17.88
CA TYR A 51 4.24 10.89 -16.46
C TYR A 51 2.88 10.75 -15.77
N TYR A 52 2.74 9.72 -14.96
CA TYR A 52 1.55 9.47 -14.14
C TYR A 52 1.92 9.55 -12.68
N ILE A 53 1.06 10.19 -11.90
CA ILE A 53 1.10 10.11 -10.45
C ILE A 53 -0.18 9.45 -10.00
N LEU A 54 -0.06 8.30 -9.38
CA LEU A 54 -1.18 7.59 -8.76
C LEU A 54 -1.19 7.91 -7.27
N ALA A 55 -2.25 8.52 -6.78
CA ALA A 55 -2.38 8.93 -5.40
C ALA A 55 -3.81 8.72 -4.90
N PRO A 56 -4.02 8.11 -3.73
CA PRO A 56 -5.33 8.04 -3.11
C PRO A 56 -5.70 9.37 -2.46
N ALA A 57 -6.99 9.62 -2.32
CA ALA A 57 -7.57 10.76 -1.60
C ALA A 57 -8.84 10.34 -0.85
N GLY A 58 -9.38 11.18 0.03
CA GLY A 58 -10.63 10.95 0.75
C GLY A 58 -10.49 10.07 2.00
N GLY A 59 -9.28 9.59 2.32
CA GLY A 59 -9.01 8.75 3.49
C GLY A 59 -9.37 7.27 3.29
N VAL A 60 -8.93 6.43 4.22
CA VAL A 60 -9.02 4.97 4.10
C VAL A 60 -10.43 4.40 4.18
N GLY A 61 -11.37 5.12 4.78
CA GLY A 61 -12.74 4.64 4.96
C GLY A 61 -13.63 4.81 3.73
N GLN A 62 -13.48 5.92 3.02
CA GLN A 62 -14.37 6.32 1.91
C GLN A 62 -13.63 6.92 0.72
N GLY A 63 -12.31 6.76 0.67
CA GLY A 63 -11.47 7.36 -0.33
C GLY A 63 -11.56 6.70 -1.71
N TRP A 64 -10.82 7.27 -2.62
CA TRP A 64 -10.73 6.87 -4.01
C TRP A 64 -9.30 6.99 -4.52
N GLN A 65 -9.01 6.34 -5.64
CA GLN A 65 -7.72 6.44 -6.31
C GLN A 65 -7.79 7.48 -7.43
N LEU A 66 -6.81 8.39 -7.42
CA LEU A 66 -6.58 9.37 -8.47
C LEU A 66 -5.46 8.90 -9.40
N ALA A 67 -5.56 9.28 -10.66
CA ALA A 67 -4.47 9.33 -11.62
C ALA A 67 -4.29 10.76 -12.12
N LEU A 68 -3.11 11.30 -11.93
CA LEU A 68 -2.67 12.55 -12.52
C LEU A 68 -1.77 12.23 -13.70
N ARG A 69 -1.89 12.95 -14.80
CA ARG A 69 -1.13 12.69 -16.03
C ARG A 69 -0.57 13.97 -16.61
N SER A 70 0.68 13.95 -17.05
CA SER A 70 1.31 15.07 -17.78
C SER A 70 2.35 14.56 -18.77
N LYS A 71 2.61 15.34 -19.82
CA LYS A 71 3.77 15.12 -20.70
C LYS A 71 5.08 15.63 -20.11
N HIS A 72 5.00 16.47 -19.10
CA HIS A 72 6.14 17.04 -18.41
C HIS A 72 6.13 16.62 -16.93
N ILE A 73 7.29 16.26 -16.39
CA ILE A 73 7.41 15.79 -15.01
C ILE A 73 6.93 16.83 -13.98
N ASN A 74 7.10 18.10 -14.28
CA ASN A 74 6.66 19.20 -13.42
C ASN A 74 5.20 19.64 -13.68
N GLY A 75 4.46 18.94 -14.56
CA GLY A 75 3.10 19.30 -14.92
C GLY A 75 3.02 20.34 -16.06
N PRO A 76 1.87 21.00 -16.28
CA PRO A 76 0.64 20.80 -15.52
C PRO A 76 0.08 19.39 -15.67
N TYR A 77 -0.58 18.90 -14.62
CA TYR A 77 -1.18 17.57 -14.58
C TYR A 77 -2.69 17.65 -14.83
N GLU A 78 -3.17 16.83 -15.75
CA GLU A 78 -4.58 16.49 -15.88
C GLU A 78 -4.94 15.44 -14.82
N LEU A 79 -6.16 15.46 -14.32
CA LEU A 79 -6.60 14.60 -13.22
C LEU A 79 -7.82 13.77 -13.64
N LYS A 80 -7.84 12.49 -13.18
CA LYS A 80 -9.05 11.66 -13.16
C LYS A 80 -9.12 10.82 -11.88
N LYS A 81 -10.33 10.61 -11.38
CA LYS A 81 -10.64 9.50 -10.48
C LYS A 81 -10.66 8.23 -11.32
N VAL A 82 -9.99 7.16 -10.88
CA VAL A 82 -9.78 5.94 -11.67
C VAL A 82 -10.22 4.67 -10.96
N LEU A 83 -10.48 4.75 -9.65
CA LEU A 83 -11.05 3.68 -8.84
C LEU A 83 -11.76 4.29 -7.63
N GLU A 84 -12.96 3.82 -7.35
CA GLU A 84 -13.70 4.12 -6.12
C GLU A 84 -14.51 2.89 -5.68
N GLN A 85 -15.11 2.91 -4.50
CA GLN A 85 -15.88 1.79 -3.98
C GLN A 85 -17.02 1.38 -4.90
N GLY A 86 -17.75 2.35 -5.47
CA GLY A 86 -18.96 2.12 -6.26
C GLY A 86 -19.99 1.32 -5.49
N ALA A 87 -20.61 0.36 -6.16
CA ALA A 87 -21.63 -0.53 -5.57
C ALA A 87 -21.04 -1.74 -4.81
N THR A 88 -19.71 -1.79 -4.62
CA THR A 88 -19.03 -2.91 -3.96
C THR A 88 -18.96 -2.73 -2.44
N ASN A 89 -18.60 -3.80 -1.73
CA ASN A 89 -18.27 -3.74 -0.30
C ASN A 89 -16.77 -3.52 -0.01
N ILE A 90 -15.98 -3.18 -1.05
CA ILE A 90 -14.56 -2.88 -0.93
C ILE A 90 -14.41 -1.37 -0.86
N ASN A 91 -14.47 -0.82 0.34
CA ASN A 91 -14.40 0.62 0.60
C ASN A 91 -12.99 1.17 0.48
N GLY A 92 -12.89 2.46 0.22
CA GLY A 92 -11.71 3.28 0.34
C GLY A 92 -10.44 2.72 -0.32
N PRO A 93 -10.43 2.38 -1.64
CA PRO A 93 -9.23 1.89 -2.31
C PRO A 93 -8.05 2.82 -2.05
N HIS A 94 -7.01 2.33 -1.37
CA HIS A 94 -5.96 3.20 -0.82
C HIS A 94 -4.56 2.63 -0.99
N GLN A 95 -3.55 3.53 -1.09
CA GLN A 95 -2.11 3.24 -1.11
C GLN A 95 -1.69 2.18 -2.14
N GLY A 96 -2.32 2.19 -3.31
CA GLY A 96 -2.09 1.18 -4.33
C GLY A 96 -0.83 1.38 -5.16
N SER A 97 -0.49 0.34 -5.91
CA SER A 97 0.61 0.35 -6.88
C SER A 97 0.20 -0.33 -8.18
N LEU A 98 0.61 0.27 -9.29
CA LEU A 98 0.47 -0.34 -10.62
C LEU A 98 1.57 -1.40 -10.79
N VAL A 99 1.18 -2.56 -11.28
CA VAL A 99 2.08 -3.67 -11.61
C VAL A 99 1.81 -4.11 -13.04
N GLU A 100 2.85 -4.38 -13.80
CA GLU A 100 2.74 -4.95 -15.14
C GLU A 100 3.31 -6.35 -15.16
N THR A 101 2.56 -7.29 -15.77
CA THR A 101 3.06 -8.64 -16.00
C THR A 101 4.04 -8.64 -17.18
N PRO A 102 4.90 -9.68 -17.31
CA PRO A 102 5.77 -9.82 -18.46
C PRO A 102 5.02 -9.83 -19.81
N ASN A 103 3.74 -10.20 -19.81
CA ASN A 103 2.87 -10.23 -21.00
C ASN A 103 2.17 -8.89 -21.27
N GLY A 104 2.49 -7.83 -20.50
CA GLY A 104 1.93 -6.48 -20.69
C GLY A 104 0.55 -6.26 -20.10
N GLU A 105 0.01 -7.20 -19.31
CA GLU A 105 -1.21 -6.95 -18.54
C GLU A 105 -0.89 -5.97 -17.40
N SER A 106 -1.76 -4.99 -17.20
CA SER A 106 -1.63 -4.04 -16.10
C SER A 106 -2.59 -4.40 -14.98
N TRP A 107 -2.10 -4.34 -13.74
CA TRP A 107 -2.83 -4.67 -12.54
C TRP A 107 -2.59 -3.60 -11.47
N PHE A 108 -3.59 -3.39 -10.60
CA PHE A 108 -3.49 -2.45 -9.48
C PHE A 108 -3.69 -3.19 -8.15
N ILE A 109 -2.67 -3.17 -7.31
CA ILE A 109 -2.73 -3.71 -5.95
C ILE A 109 -3.04 -2.56 -5.01
N HIS A 110 -4.05 -2.68 -4.18
CA HIS A 110 -4.41 -1.70 -3.16
C HIS A 110 -4.92 -2.39 -1.91
N PHE A 111 -5.10 -1.66 -0.83
CA PHE A 111 -5.74 -2.21 0.35
C PHE A 111 -7.14 -1.62 0.59
N GLN A 112 -7.92 -2.37 1.36
CA GLN A 112 -9.12 -1.95 2.05
C GLN A 112 -8.84 -1.93 3.55
N ASP A 113 -9.22 -0.88 4.26
CA ASP A 113 -9.18 -0.85 5.72
C ASP A 113 -10.39 -1.60 6.27
N LYS A 114 -10.13 -2.68 7.00
CA LYS A 114 -11.15 -3.64 7.46
C LYS A 114 -11.14 -3.79 8.99
N ASP A 115 -11.12 -2.68 9.69
CA ASP A 115 -11.18 -2.62 11.16
C ASP A 115 -10.15 -3.56 11.85
N ALA A 116 -10.62 -4.50 12.67
CA ALA A 116 -9.79 -5.44 13.40
C ALA A 116 -8.97 -6.39 12.51
N TYR A 117 -9.39 -6.60 11.27
CA TYR A 117 -8.63 -7.40 10.30
C TYR A 117 -7.48 -6.62 9.65
N GLY A 118 -7.38 -5.32 9.92
CA GLY A 118 -6.35 -4.45 9.37
C GLY A 118 -6.58 -4.15 7.88
N ARG A 119 -5.49 -4.11 7.12
CA ARG A 119 -5.49 -3.67 5.72
C ARG A 119 -5.46 -4.86 4.78
N VAL A 120 -6.64 -5.30 4.36
CA VAL A 120 -6.80 -6.42 3.42
C VAL A 120 -6.42 -5.99 2.02
N VAL A 121 -5.57 -6.77 1.36
CA VAL A 121 -5.04 -6.45 0.02
C VAL A 121 -5.94 -7.02 -1.07
N HIS A 122 -6.20 -6.20 -2.08
CA HIS A 122 -6.97 -6.51 -3.27
C HIS A 122 -6.14 -6.34 -4.53
N LEU A 123 -6.42 -7.16 -5.54
CA LEU A 123 -5.83 -7.07 -6.88
C LEU A 123 -6.94 -6.75 -7.89
N ASN A 124 -6.79 -5.66 -8.63
CA ASN A 124 -7.73 -5.24 -9.65
C ASN A 124 -7.09 -5.20 -11.04
N PRO A 125 -7.81 -5.59 -12.11
CA PRO A 125 -7.33 -5.39 -13.47
C PRO A 125 -7.24 -3.90 -13.78
N VAL A 126 -6.34 -3.52 -14.70
CA VAL A 126 -6.24 -2.15 -15.20
C VAL A 126 -6.35 -2.16 -16.72
N PHE A 127 -7.29 -1.40 -17.23
CA PHE A 127 -7.51 -1.19 -18.66
C PHE A 127 -7.08 0.22 -19.05
N TRP A 128 -6.29 0.34 -20.12
CA TRP A 128 -5.83 1.62 -20.61
C TRP A 128 -6.74 2.10 -21.75
N LYS A 129 -7.42 3.24 -21.54
CA LYS A 129 -8.27 3.85 -22.55
C LYS A 129 -7.87 5.32 -22.75
N ASN A 130 -7.49 5.70 -23.95
CA ASN A 130 -7.02 7.06 -24.27
C ASN A 130 -5.88 7.54 -23.34
N ASN A 131 -4.95 6.64 -23.03
CA ASN A 131 -3.86 6.87 -22.06
C ASN A 131 -4.34 7.23 -20.65
N TRP A 132 -5.51 6.72 -20.22
CA TRP A 132 -5.96 6.75 -18.84
C TRP A 132 -6.14 5.33 -18.30
N PRO A 133 -5.67 5.05 -17.08
CA PRO A 133 -5.96 3.78 -16.44
C PRO A 133 -7.40 3.78 -15.92
N LEU A 134 -8.15 2.75 -16.26
CA LEU A 134 -9.39 2.37 -15.59
C LEU A 134 -9.05 1.18 -14.69
N MET A 135 -9.14 1.33 -13.39
CA MET A 135 -8.77 0.30 -12.40
C MET A 135 -10.03 -0.43 -11.93
N GLY A 136 -10.02 -1.77 -11.95
CA GLY A 136 -11.24 -2.55 -11.72
C GLY A 136 -12.17 -2.55 -12.93
N VAL A 137 -13.47 -2.48 -12.72
CA VAL A 137 -14.50 -2.53 -13.77
C VAL A 137 -15.47 -1.37 -13.61
N ASP A 138 -15.66 -0.60 -14.66
CA ASP A 138 -16.70 0.45 -14.75
C ASP A 138 -18.05 -0.22 -15.06
N LYS A 139 -18.90 -0.40 -14.04
CA LYS A 139 -20.18 -1.10 -14.18
C LYS A 139 -21.34 -0.18 -14.56
N ASP A 140 -21.28 1.07 -14.15
CA ASP A 140 -22.35 2.05 -14.34
C ASP A 140 -22.08 3.01 -15.50
N GLY A 141 -20.90 2.92 -16.15
CA GLY A 141 -20.53 3.72 -17.30
C GLY A 141 -20.10 5.15 -16.96
N ASN A 142 -19.79 5.43 -15.71
CA ASN A 142 -19.37 6.77 -15.25
C ASN A 142 -17.90 7.10 -15.55
N GLY A 143 -17.13 6.12 -16.07
CA GLY A 143 -15.71 6.25 -16.40
C GLY A 143 -14.76 6.06 -15.22
N VAL A 144 -15.27 5.66 -14.05
CA VAL A 144 -14.51 5.28 -12.85
C VAL A 144 -14.64 3.78 -12.62
N GLY A 145 -13.55 3.10 -12.30
CA GLY A 145 -13.60 1.68 -12.00
C GLY A 145 -14.07 1.40 -10.58
N GLU A 146 -14.64 0.22 -10.40
CA GLU A 146 -14.99 -0.36 -9.10
C GLU A 146 -14.13 -1.58 -8.82
N PRO A 147 -13.76 -1.86 -7.56
CA PRO A 147 -13.04 -3.08 -7.22
C PRO A 147 -13.78 -4.36 -7.64
N VAL A 148 -13.02 -5.36 -8.07
CA VAL A 148 -13.57 -6.67 -8.39
C VAL A 148 -13.38 -7.64 -7.23
N THR A 149 -14.40 -8.42 -6.91
CA THR A 149 -14.31 -9.51 -5.93
C THR A 149 -13.91 -10.83 -6.58
N THR A 150 -14.14 -10.95 -7.88
CA THR A 150 -13.76 -12.11 -8.70
C THR A 150 -13.35 -11.62 -10.08
N PHE A 151 -12.23 -12.09 -10.56
CA PHE A 151 -11.73 -11.79 -11.90
C PHE A 151 -10.82 -12.91 -12.41
N LYS A 152 -10.58 -12.94 -13.72
CA LYS A 152 -9.59 -13.84 -14.32
C LYS A 152 -8.22 -13.54 -13.71
N LYS A 153 -7.48 -14.56 -13.30
CA LYS A 153 -6.11 -14.40 -12.78
C LYS A 153 -5.17 -13.79 -13.84
N PRO A 154 -4.14 -13.04 -13.40
CA PRO A 154 -3.07 -12.58 -14.29
C PRO A 154 -2.49 -13.75 -15.10
N THR A 155 -2.16 -13.51 -16.36
CA THR A 155 -1.48 -14.48 -17.20
C THR A 155 0.00 -14.52 -16.86
N VAL A 156 0.37 -15.44 -15.98
CA VAL A 156 1.76 -15.65 -15.51
C VAL A 156 2.12 -17.12 -15.62
N THR A 157 3.41 -17.42 -15.56
CA THR A 157 3.89 -18.81 -15.50
C THR A 157 3.21 -19.53 -14.33
N LYS A 158 2.74 -20.76 -14.57
CA LYS A 158 2.10 -21.56 -13.53
C LYS A 158 3.00 -21.68 -12.31
N GLN A 159 2.47 -21.28 -11.17
CA GLN A 159 3.13 -21.41 -9.87
C GLN A 159 2.47 -22.52 -9.08
N LEU A 160 3.21 -23.14 -8.19
CA LEU A 160 2.64 -24.05 -7.20
C LEU A 160 1.70 -23.25 -6.30
N ILE A 161 0.55 -23.85 -5.98
CA ILE A 161 -0.34 -23.29 -4.96
C ILE A 161 0.37 -23.46 -3.61
N GLN A 162 0.61 -22.35 -2.95
CA GLN A 162 1.20 -22.33 -1.62
C GLN A 162 0.26 -21.53 -0.70
N THR A 163 0.04 -22.05 0.49
CA THR A 163 -0.64 -21.32 1.57
C THR A 163 0.40 -20.82 2.56
N PRO A 164 0.18 -19.66 3.20
CA PRO A 164 1.01 -19.26 4.33
C PRO A 164 1.03 -20.34 5.41
N VAL A 165 2.13 -20.42 6.13
CA VAL A 165 2.25 -21.33 7.26
C VAL A 165 1.35 -20.83 8.39
N GLU A 166 0.43 -21.67 8.86
CA GLU A 166 -0.56 -21.33 9.90
C GLU A 166 -0.11 -21.70 11.30
N ASN A 167 0.74 -22.74 11.42
CA ASN A 167 1.23 -23.25 12.68
C ASN A 167 2.74 -23.05 12.80
N ASP A 168 3.23 -23.06 14.05
CA ASP A 168 4.66 -23.05 14.35
C ASP A 168 4.90 -23.88 15.61
N GLU A 169 5.65 -24.93 15.50
CA GLU A 169 6.03 -25.79 16.61
C GLU A 169 7.30 -25.27 17.34
N PHE A 170 7.85 -24.15 16.88
CA PHE A 170 9.05 -23.52 17.43
C PHE A 170 10.23 -24.50 17.61
N ASP A 171 10.37 -25.41 16.67
CA ASP A 171 11.39 -26.46 16.63
C ASP A 171 12.72 -26.00 16.03
N THR A 172 12.77 -24.77 15.57
CA THR A 172 13.97 -24.12 15.02
C THR A 172 14.42 -22.92 15.88
N ASN A 173 15.65 -22.47 15.65
CA ASN A 173 16.20 -21.30 16.33
C ASN A 173 15.77 -19.96 15.73
N SER A 174 14.89 -19.99 14.73
CA SER A 174 14.41 -18.79 14.05
C SER A 174 12.90 -18.86 13.83
N LEU A 175 12.25 -17.70 13.90
CA LEU A 175 10.84 -17.57 13.56
C LEU A 175 10.66 -17.53 12.04
N GLY A 176 9.60 -18.17 11.56
CA GLY A 176 9.20 -18.16 10.17
C GLY A 176 8.64 -16.78 9.74
N LEU A 177 8.38 -16.64 8.44
CA LEU A 177 7.88 -15.38 7.84
C LEU A 177 6.44 -15.04 8.22
N GLN A 178 5.68 -15.98 8.79
CA GLN A 178 4.34 -15.75 9.33
C GLN A 178 4.36 -14.84 10.56
N TRP A 179 5.48 -14.72 11.25
CA TRP A 179 5.62 -13.88 12.43
C TRP A 179 6.08 -12.47 12.10
N GLN A 180 5.50 -11.49 12.76
CA GLN A 180 5.82 -10.08 12.57
C GLN A 180 5.92 -9.37 13.94
N TRP A 181 6.96 -8.56 14.09
CA TRP A 181 7.18 -7.73 15.26
C TRP A 181 6.61 -6.32 15.06
N ASN A 182 6.13 -5.73 16.16
CA ASN A 182 5.67 -4.34 16.16
C ASN A 182 6.82 -3.33 15.90
N ALA A 183 8.05 -3.68 16.27
CA ALA A 183 9.25 -2.87 16.07
C ALA A 183 10.38 -3.73 15.48
N ASN A 184 11.49 -3.09 15.12
CA ASN A 184 12.68 -3.79 14.65
C ASN A 184 13.17 -4.78 15.73
N ARG A 185 13.17 -6.06 15.37
CA ARG A 185 13.53 -7.14 16.29
C ARG A 185 14.90 -6.91 16.91
N GLN A 186 14.97 -7.08 18.25
CA GLN A 186 16.20 -7.13 19.02
C GLN A 186 16.41 -8.52 19.62
N PRO A 187 17.66 -8.93 19.91
CA PRO A 187 17.94 -10.24 20.51
C PRO A 187 17.22 -10.50 21.83
N ASN A 188 16.92 -9.44 22.59
CA ASN A 188 16.24 -9.51 23.89
C ASN A 188 14.71 -9.48 23.80
N PHE A 189 14.11 -9.57 22.60
CA PHE A 189 12.65 -9.60 22.47
C PHE A 189 12.08 -10.98 22.77
N ALA A 190 12.72 -12.00 22.23
CA ALA A 190 12.27 -13.38 22.37
C ALA A 190 13.40 -14.36 22.06
N MET A 191 13.24 -15.56 22.55
CA MET A 191 14.10 -16.69 22.25
C MET A 191 13.22 -17.87 21.81
N PRO A 192 13.29 -18.33 20.54
CA PRO A 192 12.79 -19.63 20.16
C PRO A 192 13.58 -20.70 20.93
N ALA A 193 12.88 -21.63 21.55
CA ALA A 193 13.54 -22.59 22.42
C ALA A 193 14.16 -23.78 21.66
N GLY A 194 14.02 -23.81 20.33
CA GLY A 194 14.67 -24.79 19.46
C GLY A 194 14.12 -26.21 19.60
N VAL A 195 14.82 -27.13 18.96
CA VAL A 195 14.43 -28.52 18.68
C VAL A 195 13.92 -29.32 19.89
N ASN A 196 14.23 -28.93 21.11
CA ASN A 196 13.93 -29.75 22.29
C ASN A 196 12.75 -29.23 23.12
N TYR A 197 12.19 -28.08 22.85
CA TYR A 197 11.23 -27.44 23.74
C TYR A 197 9.92 -26.99 23.10
N GLY A 198 9.87 -26.77 21.80
CA GLY A 198 8.62 -26.48 21.07
C GLY A 198 7.86 -25.24 21.58
N PHE A 199 8.53 -24.18 21.99
CA PHE A 199 7.89 -22.95 22.45
C PHE A 199 8.71 -21.69 22.14
N LEU A 200 8.00 -20.57 22.06
CA LEU A 200 8.58 -19.24 21.98
C LEU A 200 8.55 -18.58 23.36
N ARG A 201 9.72 -18.24 23.89
CA ARG A 201 9.83 -17.44 25.12
C ARG A 201 9.84 -15.96 24.74
N LEU A 202 8.86 -15.21 25.20
CA LEU A 202 8.83 -13.75 25.13
C LEU A 202 9.38 -13.17 26.43
N PHE A 203 10.28 -12.20 26.32
CA PHE A 203 10.83 -11.52 27.48
C PHE A 203 9.96 -10.32 27.84
N ASN A 204 9.76 -10.09 29.14
CA ASN A 204 9.11 -8.87 29.60
C ASN A 204 10.09 -7.70 29.47
N LEU A 205 9.74 -6.72 28.64
CA LEU A 205 10.51 -5.51 28.43
C LEU A 205 9.83 -4.31 29.10
N PRO A 206 10.60 -3.38 29.67
CA PRO A 206 10.04 -2.16 30.21
C PRO A 206 9.43 -1.31 29.09
N LEU A 207 8.36 -0.61 29.42
CA LEU A 207 7.85 0.44 28.54
C LEU A 207 8.91 1.54 28.37
N PRO A 208 9.03 2.12 27.18
CA PRO A 208 9.85 3.31 26.98
C PRO A 208 9.44 4.43 27.93
N GLN A 209 10.41 5.24 28.37
CA GLN A 209 10.14 6.38 29.23
C GLN A 209 9.10 7.32 28.61
N GLY A 210 8.07 7.69 29.37
CA GLY A 210 6.97 8.52 28.88
C GLY A 210 5.87 7.78 28.12
N ALA A 211 5.97 6.46 27.95
CA ALA A 211 4.90 5.66 27.36
C ALA A 211 3.73 5.55 28.35
N ASN A 212 2.53 5.82 27.84
CA ASN A 212 1.28 5.76 28.61
C ASN A 212 0.32 4.66 28.12
N ASN A 213 0.75 3.82 27.17
CA ASN A 213 -0.04 2.73 26.63
C ASN A 213 0.85 1.60 26.10
N LEU A 214 0.23 0.45 25.85
CA LEU A 214 0.92 -0.76 25.37
C LEU A 214 1.32 -0.73 23.88
N TRP A 215 0.90 0.25 23.11
CA TRP A 215 1.31 0.39 21.71
C TRP A 215 2.81 0.63 21.52
N LEU A 216 3.47 1.08 22.58
CA LEU A 216 4.89 1.38 22.56
C LEU A 216 5.76 0.21 23.11
N VAL A 217 5.16 -0.92 23.46
CA VAL A 217 5.91 -2.14 23.81
C VAL A 217 6.59 -2.65 22.53
N PRO A 218 7.94 -2.74 22.51
CA PRO A 218 8.65 -3.04 21.27
C PRO A 218 8.55 -4.51 20.84
N ASN A 219 8.35 -5.44 21.76
CA ASN A 219 8.33 -6.88 21.51
C ASN A 219 6.92 -7.50 21.39
N VAL A 220 5.95 -6.71 20.98
CA VAL A 220 4.67 -7.26 20.54
C VAL A 220 4.87 -8.03 19.25
N ILE A 221 4.42 -9.26 19.23
CA ILE A 221 4.49 -10.16 18.09
C ILE A 221 3.08 -10.51 17.62
N ALA A 222 2.90 -10.62 16.34
CA ALA A 222 1.66 -11.04 15.70
C ALA A 222 1.95 -12.08 14.62
N GLN A 223 1.04 -13.02 14.45
CA GLN A 223 1.02 -13.90 13.31
C GLN A 223 0.24 -13.23 12.18
N LYS A 224 0.78 -13.28 10.97
CA LYS A 224 0.05 -12.86 9.77
C LYS A 224 -1.07 -13.84 9.48
N PHE A 225 -2.23 -13.33 9.12
CA PHE A 225 -3.29 -14.17 8.59
C PHE A 225 -2.87 -14.77 7.24
N PRO A 226 -3.27 -16.02 6.96
CA PRO A 226 -3.07 -16.66 5.68
C PRO A 226 -3.87 -15.99 4.54
#